data_a4cf36811cd715c4f1fa9086e0c4f452
#
_entry.id   a4cf36811cd715c4f1fa9086e0c4f452
#
_cell.length_a   1.000
_cell.length_b   1.000
_cell.length_c   1.000
_cell.angle_alpha   90.00
_cell.angle_beta   90.00
_cell.angle_gamma   90.00
#
_symmetry.space_group_name_H-M   'P 1'
#
loop_
_entity.id
_entity.type
_entity.pdbx_description
1 polymer ?
#
loop_
_entity_poly.entity_id
_entity_poly.type
_entity_poly.pdbx_seq_one_letter_code
_entity_poly.pdbx_strand_id
1 'polypeptide(L)'
;MKPLRPFTAALTAAVLSLPLMAAPAIARPSPDHQAAPHSNARFDRLRWAAPEGFFIGTAVAGGGHHLEQDYPDPFTSDHKYRKVLAQQFSSVSPENQMKWEYIHPEPDRYDFEMADAIVDFAEHNGQVVRGHTLLWHSQNPAWLEEGDYSPEELREILHDHITTVVGRYAGRIQQWDVANEIFDEQGNLRTQENIWIRELGPEIIADAFRWTHEADPEAELFFNDYNVDGVNAKSDAYYELIQDLLDQGVPVHGFSTQGHLSTRYGFPSDLEENLQRFDALGLSTAITELDVRMDLPESGEPTEEQLEQQADYYQQALEACLAVEGCNSFTIWGFTDKYSWVPVFFAGEGAATVMTEDFERKPAFFALQSTLKEARGEEHHGPGHGHGPGHGHGPGHGPGHGPGHGPGHGHGPGHGHGPGGH
;
A
#
# COMPACT_ATOMS: atom_id res chain seq x y z
N MET A 1 -68.55 -31.49 2.07
CA MET A 1 -68.20 -30.08 2.30
C MET A 1 -68.76 -29.70 3.67
N LYS A 2 -67.93 -29.61 4.67
CA LYS A 2 -68.27 -29.10 6.02
C LYS A 2 -67.20 -28.06 6.40
N PRO A 3 -67.56 -26.90 6.96
CA PRO A 3 -66.61 -25.83 7.29
C PRO A 3 -65.98 -26.10 8.70
N LEU A 4 -64.70 -25.83 8.83
CA LEU A 4 -63.95 -25.82 10.05
C LEU A 4 -64.21 -24.51 10.84
N ARG A 5 -64.47 -24.63 12.11
CA ARG A 5 -64.64 -23.54 13.08
C ARG A 5 -63.28 -23.13 13.68
N PRO A 6 -63.03 -21.86 14.02
CA PRO A 6 -61.85 -21.44 14.71
C PRO A 6 -61.93 -21.69 16.23
N PHE A 7 -60.80 -22.13 16.81
CA PHE A 7 -60.58 -22.21 18.25
C PHE A 7 -60.02 -20.88 18.78
N THR A 8 -60.74 -20.25 19.67
CA THR A 8 -60.32 -19.14 20.52
C THR A 8 -59.76 -19.68 21.81
N ALA A 9 -58.46 -19.45 22.09
CA ALA A 9 -57.86 -19.75 23.40
C ALA A 9 -57.76 -18.45 24.22
N ALA A 10 -58.43 -18.45 25.36
CA ALA A 10 -58.38 -17.39 26.36
C ALA A 10 -57.13 -17.60 27.27
N LEU A 11 -56.27 -16.59 27.34
CA LEU A 11 -55.15 -16.55 28.34
C LEU A 11 -55.67 -15.84 29.59
N THR A 12 -55.73 -16.58 30.69
CA THR A 12 -55.88 -16.05 32.05
C THR A 12 -54.54 -15.70 32.65
N ALA A 13 -54.35 -14.43 33.00
CA ALA A 13 -53.17 -13.93 33.69
C ALA A 13 -53.33 -14.16 35.22
N ALA A 14 -52.46 -14.94 35.82
CA ALA A 14 -52.32 -15.07 37.24
C ALA A 14 -51.24 -14.09 37.76
N VAL A 15 -51.62 -13.18 38.62
CA VAL A 15 -50.73 -12.22 39.31
C VAL A 15 -50.22 -12.94 40.55
N LEU A 16 -48.91 -13.26 40.57
CA LEU A 16 -48.17 -13.74 41.75
C LEU A 16 -47.45 -12.55 42.38
N SER A 17 -47.89 -12.17 43.58
CA SER A 17 -47.18 -11.24 44.50
C SER A 17 -46.09 -11.95 45.27
N LEU A 18 -44.82 -11.55 45.05
CA LEU A 18 -43.67 -11.98 45.79
C LEU A 18 -43.28 -10.96 46.88
N PRO A 19 -42.88 -11.36 48.07
CA PRO A 19 -42.48 -10.45 49.12
C PRO A 19 -41.09 -9.87 48.90
N LEU A 20 -40.95 -8.58 49.20
CA LEU A 20 -39.74 -7.80 49.14
C LEU A 20 -38.78 -8.26 50.27
N MET A 21 -37.71 -9.00 49.93
CA MET A 21 -36.61 -9.25 50.84
C MET A 21 -35.55 -8.16 50.68
N ALA A 22 -35.19 -7.51 51.83
CA ALA A 22 -34.13 -6.51 51.87
C ALA A 22 -32.77 -7.20 51.66
N ALA A 23 -32.02 -6.73 50.66
CA ALA A 23 -30.66 -7.16 50.38
C ALA A 23 -29.68 -6.51 51.36
N PRO A 24 -28.63 -7.21 51.83
CA PRO A 24 -27.59 -6.63 52.66
C PRO A 24 -26.75 -5.62 51.88
N ALA A 25 -26.39 -4.51 52.55
CA ALA A 25 -25.52 -3.47 52.03
C ALA A 25 -24.13 -4.02 51.68
N ILE A 26 -23.80 -4.07 50.39
CA ILE A 26 -22.45 -4.36 49.90
C ILE A 26 -21.62 -3.09 50.09
N ALA A 27 -20.55 -3.20 50.90
CA ALA A 27 -19.57 -2.13 51.08
C ALA A 27 -18.97 -1.75 49.73
N ARG A 28 -19.00 -0.43 49.40
CA ARG A 28 -18.30 0.13 48.25
C ARG A 28 -16.79 -0.05 48.44
N PRO A 29 -16.06 -0.61 47.49
CA PRO A 29 -14.61 -0.58 47.53
C PRO A 29 -14.15 0.88 47.28
N SER A 30 -13.11 1.26 48.02
CA SER A 30 -12.43 2.55 47.96
C SER A 30 -11.94 2.84 46.55
N PRO A 31 -11.91 4.12 46.09
CA PRO A 31 -11.40 4.50 44.78
C PRO A 31 -9.87 4.68 44.83
N ASP A 32 -9.14 3.57 44.96
CA ASP A 32 -7.68 3.54 44.78
C ASP A 32 -7.27 2.31 43.96
N HIS A 33 -7.82 2.22 42.76
CA HIS A 33 -7.14 1.56 41.65
C HIS A 33 -6.82 2.68 40.67
N GLN A 34 -5.59 3.18 40.74
CA GLN A 34 -4.92 3.79 39.62
C GLN A 34 -5.11 2.80 38.44
N ALA A 35 -6.02 3.12 37.53
CA ALA A 35 -6.05 2.48 36.23
C ALA A 35 -4.63 2.66 35.69
N ALA A 36 -3.91 1.55 35.57
CA ALA A 36 -2.70 1.53 34.76
C ALA A 36 -3.06 2.19 33.44
N PRO A 37 -2.20 3.04 32.88
CA PRO A 37 -2.47 3.65 31.60
C PRO A 37 -2.77 2.47 30.66
N HIS A 38 -3.99 2.38 30.14
CA HIS A 38 -4.29 1.58 28.97
C HIS A 38 -3.48 2.21 27.86
N SER A 39 -2.17 1.94 27.94
CA SER A 39 -1.18 2.37 26.98
C SER A 39 -1.65 1.92 25.60
N ASN A 40 -1.54 2.76 24.71
CA ASN A 40 -1.36 2.82 23.28
C ASN A 40 -1.01 1.50 22.53
N ALA A 41 -1.21 0.33 23.12
CA ALA A 41 -0.93 -0.99 22.52
C ALA A 41 -1.65 -1.19 21.17
N ARG A 42 -2.71 -0.44 20.91
CA ARG A 42 -3.38 -0.42 19.62
C ARG A 42 -2.49 0.26 18.55
N PHE A 43 -1.86 1.36 18.89
CA PHE A 43 -0.99 2.14 18.00
C PHE A 43 0.43 1.57 17.87
N ASP A 44 0.71 0.45 18.52
CA ASP A 44 1.91 -0.37 18.25
C ASP A 44 1.81 -1.13 16.91
N ARG A 45 0.67 -1.08 16.24
CA ARG A 45 0.43 -1.72 14.95
C ARG A 45 0.36 -0.66 13.86
N LEU A 46 1.01 -0.91 12.72
CA LEU A 46 1.06 0.03 11.60
C LEU A 46 -0.34 0.45 11.14
N ARG A 47 -1.28 -0.50 10.97
CA ARG A 47 -2.65 -0.21 10.54
C ARG A 47 -3.44 0.74 11.44
N TRP A 48 -3.05 0.85 12.71
CA TRP A 48 -3.70 1.75 13.66
C TRP A 48 -2.91 3.04 13.89
N ALA A 49 -1.65 3.07 13.48
CA ALA A 49 -0.83 4.27 13.44
C ALA A 49 -1.17 5.15 12.23
N ALA A 50 -1.64 4.55 11.14
CA ALA A 50 -1.99 5.25 9.90
C ALA A 50 -3.10 6.29 10.12
N PRO A 51 -3.06 7.43 9.41
CA PRO A 51 -4.16 8.40 9.34
C PRO A 51 -5.45 7.75 8.81
N GLU A 52 -6.59 8.37 9.08
CA GLU A 52 -7.87 7.91 8.54
C GLU A 52 -7.88 8.05 7.01
N GLY A 53 -8.32 7.01 6.31
CA GLY A 53 -8.35 6.97 4.85
C GLY A 53 -7.04 6.55 4.19
N PHE A 54 -5.94 6.41 4.95
CA PHE A 54 -4.65 5.95 4.44
C PHE A 54 -4.44 4.45 4.71
N PHE A 55 -4.08 3.70 3.67
CA PHE A 55 -3.87 2.26 3.76
C PHE A 55 -2.38 1.93 3.85
N ILE A 56 -1.99 1.24 4.92
CA ILE A 56 -0.67 0.61 5.03
C ILE A 56 -0.81 -0.86 4.67
N GLY A 57 -0.18 -1.28 3.57
CA GLY A 57 -0.33 -2.59 2.96
C GLY A 57 0.92 -3.44 2.98
N THR A 58 0.73 -4.72 2.60
CA THR A 58 1.83 -5.63 2.32
C THR A 58 1.44 -6.69 1.28
N ALA A 59 2.42 -7.17 0.51
CA ALA A 59 2.23 -8.36 -0.30
C ALA A 59 2.00 -9.59 0.59
N VAL A 60 1.12 -10.48 0.14
CA VAL A 60 0.92 -11.81 0.71
C VAL A 60 1.85 -12.77 -0.04
N ALA A 61 3.00 -13.06 0.58
CA ALA A 61 4.03 -13.90 -0.01
C ALA A 61 3.51 -15.28 -0.37
N GLY A 62 4.02 -15.84 -1.44
CA GLY A 62 3.72 -17.19 -1.88
C GLY A 62 3.53 -17.31 -3.39
N GLY A 63 3.46 -18.56 -3.84
CA GLY A 63 3.27 -18.89 -5.23
C GLY A 63 4.53 -18.90 -6.08
N GLY A 64 5.61 -18.26 -5.68
CA GLY A 64 6.85 -18.14 -6.47
C GLY A 64 6.67 -17.29 -7.74
N HIS A 65 7.78 -16.92 -8.39
CA HIS A 65 7.75 -16.10 -9.60
C HIS A 65 7.19 -16.87 -10.83
N HIS A 66 7.39 -18.19 -10.84
CA HIS A 66 6.79 -19.09 -11.81
C HIS A 66 6.27 -20.34 -11.11
N LEU A 67 5.23 -20.97 -11.63
CA LEU A 67 4.61 -22.19 -11.06
C LEU A 67 5.60 -23.34 -10.79
N GLU A 68 6.68 -23.42 -11.55
CA GLU A 68 7.69 -24.46 -11.43
C GLU A 68 8.69 -24.22 -10.28
N GLN A 69 8.67 -23.03 -9.67
CA GLN A 69 9.57 -22.70 -8.56
C GLN A 69 9.03 -23.29 -7.27
N ASP A 70 9.90 -23.98 -6.54
CA ASP A 70 9.64 -24.41 -5.15
C ASP A 70 9.77 -23.19 -4.23
N TYR A 71 8.69 -22.45 -4.07
CA TYR A 71 8.65 -21.23 -3.28
C TYR A 71 7.77 -21.44 -2.04
N PRO A 72 8.19 -20.97 -0.85
CA PRO A 72 7.39 -21.12 0.35
C PRO A 72 6.04 -20.45 0.22
N ASP A 73 4.98 -21.16 0.66
CA ASP A 73 3.65 -20.57 0.82
C ASP A 73 3.35 -20.37 2.31
N PRO A 74 3.78 -19.22 2.90
CA PRO A 74 3.56 -18.94 4.31
C PRO A 74 2.10 -18.69 4.64
N PHE A 75 1.29 -18.26 3.67
CA PHE A 75 -0.10 -17.95 3.92
C PHE A 75 -0.88 -19.20 4.34
N THR A 76 -0.63 -20.35 3.75
CA THR A 76 -1.27 -21.61 4.14
C THR A 76 -0.60 -22.28 5.34
N SER A 77 0.72 -22.21 5.46
CA SER A 77 1.53 -23.03 6.36
C SER A 77 1.99 -22.34 7.65
N ASP A 78 2.16 -21.01 7.69
CA ASP A 78 2.71 -20.28 8.82
C ASP A 78 1.66 -19.45 9.57
N HIS A 79 1.26 -19.95 10.76
CA HIS A 79 0.31 -19.23 11.63
C HIS A 79 0.84 -17.90 12.15
N LYS A 80 2.16 -17.78 12.37
CA LYS A 80 2.78 -16.53 12.85
C LYS A 80 2.71 -15.48 11.75
N TYR A 81 2.98 -15.88 10.51
CA TYR A 81 2.84 -15.03 9.32
C TYR A 81 1.43 -14.44 9.24
N ARG A 82 0.38 -15.29 9.17
CA ARG A 82 -1.03 -14.81 9.10
C ARG A 82 -1.41 -13.89 10.26
N LYS A 83 -0.93 -14.19 11.47
CA LYS A 83 -1.21 -13.36 12.65
C LYS A 83 -0.60 -11.96 12.50
N VAL A 84 0.64 -11.86 12.05
CA VAL A 84 1.31 -10.57 11.82
C VAL A 84 0.61 -9.82 10.69
N LEU A 85 0.33 -10.50 9.56
CA LEU A 85 -0.41 -9.97 8.41
C LEU A 85 -1.72 -9.30 8.83
N ALA A 86 -2.57 -10.00 9.58
CA ALA A 86 -3.84 -9.47 10.07
C ALA A 86 -3.69 -8.30 11.04
N GLN A 87 -2.64 -8.30 11.86
CA GLN A 87 -2.48 -7.33 12.94
C GLN A 87 -1.82 -6.03 12.50
N GLN A 88 -0.90 -6.08 11.54
CA GLN A 88 -0.08 -4.92 11.20
C GLN A 88 -0.63 -4.12 10.02
N PHE A 89 -1.31 -4.76 9.07
CA PHE A 89 -1.66 -4.14 7.79
C PHE A 89 -3.16 -3.93 7.62
N SER A 90 -3.53 -2.85 6.95
CA SER A 90 -4.91 -2.51 6.58
C SER A 90 -5.24 -2.82 5.12
N SER A 91 -4.21 -3.13 4.32
CA SER A 91 -4.33 -3.55 2.93
C SER A 91 -3.45 -4.77 2.66
N VAL A 92 -3.84 -5.60 1.70
CA VAL A 92 -3.04 -6.73 1.22
C VAL A 92 -3.08 -6.79 -0.31
N SER A 93 -1.97 -7.24 -0.91
CA SER A 93 -1.87 -7.55 -2.33
C SER A 93 -1.36 -8.99 -2.49
N PRO A 94 -2.03 -9.88 -3.24
CA PRO A 94 -1.47 -11.20 -3.54
C PRO A 94 -0.16 -11.05 -4.31
N GLU A 95 0.94 -11.65 -3.82
CA GLU A 95 2.24 -11.52 -4.49
C GLU A 95 2.23 -12.16 -5.88
N ASN A 96 1.67 -13.37 -6.00
CA ASN A 96 1.60 -14.10 -7.27
C ASN A 96 0.21 -14.69 -7.58
N GLN A 97 -0.63 -14.91 -6.58
CA GLN A 97 -1.81 -15.76 -6.64
C GLN A 97 -2.96 -15.19 -7.52
N MET A 98 -2.86 -13.94 -7.98
CA MET A 98 -3.78 -13.34 -8.96
C MET A 98 -3.14 -13.12 -10.34
N LYS A 99 -1.87 -13.50 -10.53
CA LYS A 99 -1.21 -13.43 -11.83
C LYS A 99 -1.71 -14.54 -12.76
N TRP A 100 -1.58 -14.36 -14.05
CA TRP A 100 -2.13 -15.25 -15.07
C TRP A 100 -1.76 -16.72 -14.87
N GLU A 101 -0.48 -17.05 -14.61
CA GLU A 101 -0.02 -18.43 -14.40
C GLU A 101 -0.78 -19.15 -13.29
N TYR A 102 -1.19 -18.42 -12.25
CA TYR A 102 -1.87 -18.98 -11.08
C TYR A 102 -3.38 -19.03 -11.25
N ILE A 103 -3.97 -17.94 -11.73
CA ILE A 103 -5.42 -17.80 -11.76
C ILE A 103 -6.04 -18.36 -13.04
N HIS A 104 -5.29 -18.43 -14.15
CA HIS A 104 -5.74 -18.95 -15.45
C HIS A 104 -4.70 -19.89 -16.07
N PRO A 105 -4.34 -20.99 -15.37
CA PRO A 105 -3.22 -21.86 -15.73
C PRO A 105 -3.44 -22.70 -17.02
N GLU A 106 -4.69 -22.89 -17.43
CA GLU A 106 -5.08 -23.63 -18.65
C GLU A 106 -6.18 -22.88 -19.39
N PRO A 107 -6.31 -23.01 -20.73
CA PRO A 107 -7.25 -22.20 -21.53
C PRO A 107 -8.71 -22.21 -21.05
N ASP A 108 -9.15 -23.35 -20.53
CA ASP A 108 -10.55 -23.57 -20.09
C ASP A 108 -10.67 -23.67 -18.55
N ARG A 109 -9.62 -23.33 -17.81
CA ARG A 109 -9.60 -23.51 -16.35
C ARG A 109 -9.09 -22.28 -15.62
N TYR A 110 -9.93 -21.77 -14.75
CA TYR A 110 -9.54 -20.80 -13.73
C TYR A 110 -9.32 -21.50 -12.39
N ASP A 111 -8.31 -21.07 -11.64
CA ASP A 111 -7.99 -21.53 -10.30
C ASP A 111 -8.01 -20.35 -9.33
N PHE A 112 -9.09 -20.22 -8.60
CA PHE A 112 -9.30 -19.12 -7.66
C PHE A 112 -9.02 -19.51 -6.21
N GLU A 113 -8.60 -20.74 -5.92
CA GLU A 113 -8.54 -21.25 -4.54
C GLU A 113 -7.72 -20.36 -3.64
N MET A 114 -6.50 -20.01 -4.04
CA MET A 114 -5.60 -19.19 -3.23
C MET A 114 -6.00 -17.72 -3.22
N ALA A 115 -6.43 -17.19 -4.35
CA ALA A 115 -6.90 -15.80 -4.43
C ALA A 115 -8.15 -15.59 -3.56
N ASP A 116 -9.13 -16.50 -3.62
CA ASP A 116 -10.31 -16.49 -2.75
C ASP A 116 -9.92 -16.54 -1.28
N ALA A 117 -8.99 -17.43 -0.90
CA ALA A 117 -8.55 -17.56 0.49
C ALA A 117 -7.90 -16.28 1.03
N ILE A 118 -7.15 -15.55 0.19
CA ILE A 118 -6.54 -14.26 0.56
C ILE A 118 -7.61 -13.18 0.68
N VAL A 119 -8.54 -13.08 -0.27
CA VAL A 119 -9.62 -12.08 -0.24
C VAL A 119 -10.54 -12.32 0.96
N ASP A 120 -10.96 -13.57 1.22
CA ASP A 120 -11.79 -13.92 2.38
C ASP A 120 -11.07 -13.62 3.71
N PHE A 121 -9.77 -13.87 3.77
CA PHE A 121 -8.95 -13.52 4.94
C PHE A 121 -8.90 -12.00 5.15
N ALA A 122 -8.71 -11.23 4.09
CA ALA A 122 -8.66 -9.78 4.14
C ALA A 122 -9.98 -9.21 4.67
N GLU A 123 -11.11 -9.62 4.11
CA GLU A 123 -12.44 -9.22 4.56
C GLU A 123 -12.69 -9.57 6.02
N HIS A 124 -12.34 -10.80 6.43
CA HIS A 124 -12.49 -11.25 7.83
C HIS A 124 -11.70 -10.37 8.81
N ASN A 125 -10.56 -9.84 8.40
CA ASN A 125 -9.69 -9.00 9.21
C ASN A 125 -9.90 -7.49 9.01
N GLY A 126 -10.91 -7.08 8.21
CA GLY A 126 -11.16 -5.67 7.88
C GLY A 126 -9.98 -5.04 7.16
N GLN A 127 -9.41 -5.74 6.20
CA GLN A 127 -8.37 -5.27 5.29
C GLN A 127 -8.99 -5.09 3.90
N VAL A 128 -8.50 -4.12 3.15
CA VAL A 128 -8.81 -3.97 1.73
C VAL A 128 -7.83 -4.78 0.89
N VAL A 129 -8.20 -5.05 -0.36
CA VAL A 129 -7.36 -5.83 -1.28
C VAL A 129 -7.01 -4.99 -2.49
N ARG A 130 -5.74 -5.05 -2.92
CA ARG A 130 -5.26 -4.61 -4.22
C ARG A 130 -5.08 -5.81 -5.12
N GLY A 131 -5.79 -5.85 -6.25
CA GLY A 131 -5.68 -6.91 -7.24
C GLY A 131 -4.47 -6.69 -8.15
N HIS A 132 -3.62 -7.71 -8.30
CA HIS A 132 -2.36 -7.63 -9.03
C HIS A 132 -2.16 -8.92 -9.84
N THR A 133 -2.15 -8.89 -11.14
CA THR A 133 -2.32 -7.81 -12.12
C THR A 133 -3.01 -8.35 -13.38
N LEU A 134 -3.61 -7.48 -14.22
CA LEU A 134 -4.42 -7.95 -15.36
C LEU A 134 -3.61 -8.00 -16.67
N LEU A 135 -3.09 -6.88 -17.16
CA LEU A 135 -2.29 -6.80 -18.39
C LEU A 135 -0.81 -6.62 -18.01
N TRP A 136 -0.01 -7.65 -18.26
CA TRP A 136 1.42 -7.66 -17.95
C TRP A 136 2.19 -8.50 -18.96
N HIS A 137 3.50 -8.31 -19.03
CA HIS A 137 4.38 -9.02 -19.97
C HIS A 137 5.02 -10.27 -19.35
N SER A 138 4.83 -10.54 -18.08
CA SER A 138 5.48 -11.64 -17.36
C SER A 138 4.47 -12.53 -16.65
N GLN A 139 4.92 -13.72 -16.25
CA GLN A 139 4.12 -14.75 -15.57
C GLN A 139 2.80 -15.08 -16.27
N ASN A 140 2.83 -15.07 -17.60
CA ASN A 140 1.77 -15.60 -18.44
C ASN A 140 1.97 -17.12 -18.60
N PRO A 141 0.90 -17.92 -18.64
CA PRO A 141 1.02 -19.36 -18.82
C PRO A 141 1.51 -19.71 -20.23
N ALA A 142 2.21 -20.84 -20.37
CA ALA A 142 2.78 -21.28 -21.64
C ALA A 142 1.74 -21.42 -22.77
N TRP A 143 0.51 -21.81 -22.44
CA TRP A 143 -0.57 -21.91 -23.43
C TRP A 143 -0.88 -20.56 -24.09
N LEU A 144 -0.71 -19.45 -23.35
CA LEU A 144 -0.92 -18.10 -23.87
C LEU A 144 0.29 -17.61 -24.69
N GLU A 145 1.50 -17.75 -24.16
CA GLU A 145 2.73 -17.25 -24.81
C GLU A 145 3.14 -18.05 -26.04
N GLU A 146 2.87 -19.35 -26.07
CA GLU A 146 3.26 -20.27 -27.14
C GLU A 146 2.11 -20.62 -28.10
N GLY A 147 0.90 -20.10 -27.82
CA GLY A 147 -0.28 -20.35 -28.63
C GLY A 147 -0.22 -19.64 -29.99
N ASP A 148 -0.84 -20.21 -31.00
CA ASP A 148 -0.99 -19.63 -32.35
C ASP A 148 -2.39 -19.00 -32.46
N TYR A 149 -2.53 -17.77 -31.92
CA TYR A 149 -3.79 -17.04 -31.88
C TYR A 149 -3.82 -15.91 -32.89
N SER A 150 -4.97 -15.69 -33.52
CA SER A 150 -5.22 -14.46 -34.24
C SER A 150 -5.36 -13.26 -33.25
N PRO A 151 -5.17 -12.01 -33.70
CA PRO A 151 -5.40 -10.86 -32.87
C PRO A 151 -6.82 -10.81 -32.26
N GLU A 152 -7.83 -11.25 -33.00
CA GLU A 152 -9.21 -11.32 -32.54
C GLU A 152 -9.37 -12.33 -31.40
N GLU A 153 -8.78 -13.52 -31.51
CA GLU A 153 -8.80 -14.55 -30.48
C GLU A 153 -8.05 -14.08 -29.20
N LEU A 154 -6.88 -13.46 -29.35
CA LEU A 154 -6.14 -12.89 -28.21
C LEU A 154 -6.93 -11.80 -27.52
N ARG A 155 -7.61 -10.95 -28.28
CA ARG A 155 -8.47 -9.92 -27.72
C ARG A 155 -9.63 -10.51 -26.91
N GLU A 156 -10.27 -11.56 -27.40
CA GLU A 156 -11.33 -12.28 -26.69
C GLU A 156 -10.77 -12.94 -25.41
N ILE A 157 -9.61 -13.58 -25.48
CA ILE A 157 -8.95 -14.19 -24.32
C ILE A 157 -8.69 -13.17 -23.22
N LEU A 158 -8.15 -12.00 -23.56
CA LEU A 158 -7.89 -10.92 -22.57
C LEU A 158 -9.19 -10.39 -21.99
N HIS A 159 -10.18 -10.12 -22.85
CA HIS A 159 -11.49 -9.66 -22.41
C HIS A 159 -12.17 -10.62 -21.44
N ASP A 160 -12.19 -11.92 -21.79
CA ASP A 160 -12.81 -12.95 -20.97
C ASP A 160 -12.06 -13.14 -19.64
N HIS A 161 -10.73 -13.05 -19.65
CA HIS A 161 -9.93 -13.09 -18.43
C HIS A 161 -10.28 -11.91 -17.50
N ILE A 162 -10.22 -10.68 -18.02
CA ILE A 162 -10.53 -9.47 -17.24
C ILE A 162 -11.95 -9.57 -16.66
N THR A 163 -12.94 -9.86 -17.50
CA THR A 163 -14.34 -9.90 -17.04
C THR A 163 -14.60 -11.03 -16.05
N THR A 164 -13.94 -12.17 -16.21
CA THR A 164 -14.05 -13.30 -15.28
C THR A 164 -13.39 -13.02 -13.94
N VAL A 165 -12.14 -12.54 -13.96
CA VAL A 165 -11.35 -12.30 -12.73
C VAL A 165 -11.90 -11.11 -11.98
N VAL A 166 -12.06 -9.96 -12.63
CA VAL A 166 -12.57 -8.74 -11.99
C VAL A 166 -14.02 -8.94 -11.54
N GLY A 167 -14.87 -9.52 -12.40
CA GLY A 167 -16.27 -9.79 -12.07
C GLY A 167 -16.46 -10.72 -10.88
N ARG A 168 -15.52 -11.70 -10.67
CA ARG A 168 -15.54 -12.54 -9.47
C ARG A 168 -15.37 -11.76 -8.18
N TYR A 169 -14.54 -10.72 -8.20
CA TYR A 169 -14.19 -9.92 -7.04
C TYR A 169 -14.86 -8.54 -7.03
N ALA A 170 -15.84 -8.30 -7.88
CA ALA A 170 -16.53 -7.01 -7.96
C ALA A 170 -17.09 -6.57 -6.58
N GLY A 171 -16.73 -5.35 -6.17
CA GLY A 171 -17.03 -4.77 -4.87
C GLY A 171 -16.22 -5.35 -3.69
N ARG A 172 -15.25 -6.23 -3.93
CA ARG A 172 -14.38 -6.85 -2.91
C ARG A 172 -12.92 -6.39 -3.03
N ILE A 173 -12.49 -5.97 -4.20
CA ILE A 173 -11.15 -5.43 -4.48
C ILE A 173 -11.27 -3.93 -4.66
N GLN A 174 -10.48 -3.17 -3.90
CA GLN A 174 -10.53 -1.72 -3.92
C GLN A 174 -9.77 -1.11 -5.09
N GLN A 175 -8.63 -1.67 -5.43
CA GLN A 175 -7.73 -1.16 -6.46
C GLN A 175 -7.25 -2.30 -7.35
N TRP A 176 -7.18 -2.08 -8.67
CA TRP A 176 -6.61 -3.03 -9.62
C TRP A 176 -5.41 -2.43 -10.35
N ASP A 177 -4.31 -3.18 -10.41
CA ASP A 177 -3.23 -2.95 -11.37
C ASP A 177 -3.69 -3.46 -12.73
N VAL A 178 -4.31 -2.58 -13.53
CA VAL A 178 -4.88 -2.95 -14.83
C VAL A 178 -3.78 -3.17 -15.86
N ALA A 179 -2.80 -2.26 -15.90
CA ALA A 179 -1.65 -2.38 -16.78
C ALA A 179 -0.36 -2.20 -15.97
N ASN A 180 0.45 -3.24 -15.96
CA ASN A 180 1.68 -3.34 -15.19
C ASN A 180 2.89 -3.38 -16.12
N GLU A 181 3.91 -2.54 -15.83
CA GLU A 181 5.23 -2.54 -16.48
C GLU A 181 5.18 -2.50 -18.02
N ILE A 182 4.39 -1.58 -18.57
CA ILE A 182 4.19 -1.48 -20.02
C ILE A 182 5.29 -0.73 -20.77
N PHE A 183 6.17 -0.01 -20.05
CA PHE A 183 7.30 0.72 -20.64
C PHE A 183 8.64 0.09 -20.24
N ASP A 184 9.63 0.22 -21.13
CA ASP A 184 11.04 -0.05 -20.83
C ASP A 184 11.69 1.13 -20.08
N GLU A 185 12.96 0.94 -19.69
CA GLU A 185 13.72 1.97 -18.95
C GLU A 185 13.96 3.28 -19.76
N GLN A 186 13.74 3.26 -21.04
CA GLN A 186 13.87 4.43 -21.93
C GLN A 186 12.54 5.11 -22.23
N GLY A 187 11.43 4.59 -21.65
CA GLY A 187 10.08 5.09 -21.90
C GLY A 187 9.47 4.62 -23.21
N ASN A 188 9.99 3.55 -23.82
CA ASN A 188 9.33 2.94 -24.97
C ASN A 188 8.36 1.86 -24.52
N LEU A 189 7.21 1.76 -25.19
CA LEU A 189 6.28 0.64 -24.95
C LEU A 189 6.97 -0.70 -25.22
N ARG A 190 6.75 -1.68 -24.33
CA ARG A 190 7.26 -3.06 -24.45
C ARG A 190 6.54 -3.83 -25.55
N THR A 191 6.76 -3.39 -26.79
CA THR A 191 6.11 -3.98 -27.98
C THR A 191 6.67 -5.35 -28.38
N GLN A 192 7.76 -5.80 -27.78
CA GLN A 192 8.34 -7.12 -28.07
C GLN A 192 8.07 -8.11 -26.93
N GLU A 193 8.17 -7.70 -25.69
CA GLU A 193 8.03 -8.55 -24.52
C GLU A 193 6.56 -8.77 -24.14
N ASN A 194 5.73 -7.73 -24.29
CA ASN A 194 4.33 -7.78 -23.91
C ASN A 194 3.47 -8.32 -25.05
N ILE A 195 2.98 -9.56 -24.92
CA ILE A 195 2.17 -10.22 -25.95
C ILE A 195 0.94 -9.39 -26.35
N TRP A 196 0.30 -8.73 -25.41
CA TRP A 196 -0.90 -7.95 -25.65
C TRP A 196 -0.62 -6.72 -26.53
N ILE A 197 0.44 -5.98 -26.21
CA ILE A 197 0.83 -4.79 -26.98
C ILE A 197 1.44 -5.22 -28.33
N ARG A 198 2.21 -6.30 -28.36
CA ARG A 198 2.84 -6.83 -29.56
C ARG A 198 1.83 -7.23 -30.62
N GLU A 199 0.81 -7.98 -30.22
CA GLU A 199 -0.16 -8.60 -31.15
C GLU A 199 -1.40 -7.72 -31.39
N LEU A 200 -1.80 -6.90 -30.41
CA LEU A 200 -3.04 -6.13 -30.44
C LEU A 200 -2.84 -4.63 -30.62
N GLY A 201 -1.59 -4.15 -30.52
CA GLY A 201 -1.29 -2.72 -30.56
C GLY A 201 -1.54 -2.02 -29.22
N PRO A 202 -1.10 -0.75 -29.07
CA PRO A 202 -1.19 -0.01 -27.79
C PRO A 202 -2.62 0.33 -27.38
N GLU A 203 -3.59 0.32 -28.29
CA GLU A 203 -4.99 0.62 -28.03
C GLU A 203 -5.62 -0.41 -27.05
N ILE A 204 -5.04 -1.59 -26.92
CA ILE A 204 -5.50 -2.64 -26.00
C ILE A 204 -5.44 -2.20 -24.54
N ILE A 205 -4.54 -1.27 -24.21
CA ILE A 205 -4.42 -0.70 -22.86
C ILE A 205 -5.71 0.02 -22.49
N ALA A 206 -6.22 0.88 -23.37
CA ALA A 206 -7.48 1.60 -23.16
C ALA A 206 -8.66 0.64 -23.00
N ASP A 207 -8.70 -0.43 -23.80
CA ASP A 207 -9.75 -1.43 -23.73
C ASP A 207 -9.68 -2.24 -22.42
N ALA A 208 -8.49 -2.60 -21.94
CA ALA A 208 -8.32 -3.27 -20.65
C ALA A 208 -8.90 -2.43 -19.50
N PHE A 209 -8.64 -1.12 -19.47
CA PHE A 209 -9.23 -0.22 -18.46
C PHE A 209 -10.76 -0.14 -18.57
N ARG A 210 -11.31 -0.04 -19.80
CA ARG A 210 -12.77 -0.01 -20.00
C ARG A 210 -13.44 -1.31 -19.54
N TRP A 211 -12.90 -2.46 -19.93
CA TRP A 211 -13.43 -3.76 -19.53
C TRP A 211 -13.35 -4.00 -18.03
N THR A 212 -12.26 -3.56 -17.40
CA THR A 212 -12.12 -3.64 -15.94
C THR A 212 -13.19 -2.79 -15.24
N HIS A 213 -13.39 -1.55 -15.73
CA HIS A 213 -14.42 -0.67 -15.18
C HIS A 213 -15.85 -1.19 -15.43
N GLU A 214 -16.09 -1.81 -16.56
CA GLU A 214 -17.40 -2.45 -16.86
C GLU A 214 -17.65 -3.64 -15.93
N ALA A 215 -16.60 -4.41 -15.58
CA ALA A 215 -16.70 -5.57 -14.70
C ALA A 215 -16.82 -5.19 -13.21
N ASP A 216 -16.17 -4.10 -12.78
CA ASP A 216 -16.27 -3.52 -11.43
C ASP A 216 -16.17 -1.98 -11.47
N PRO A 217 -17.29 -1.27 -11.53
CA PRO A 217 -17.31 0.19 -11.59
C PRO A 217 -16.88 0.88 -10.28
N GLU A 218 -16.76 0.16 -9.16
CA GLU A 218 -16.41 0.71 -7.86
C GLU A 218 -14.91 0.63 -7.56
N ALA A 219 -14.18 -0.21 -8.30
CA ALA A 219 -12.74 -0.36 -8.12
C ALA A 219 -11.95 0.81 -8.74
N GLU A 220 -10.90 1.25 -8.07
CA GLU A 220 -9.93 2.19 -8.64
C GLU A 220 -8.95 1.45 -9.56
N LEU A 221 -8.71 2.01 -10.76
CA LEU A 221 -7.94 1.39 -11.82
C LEU A 221 -6.59 2.08 -12.01
N PHE A 222 -5.51 1.35 -11.84
CA PHE A 222 -4.15 1.88 -11.79
C PHE A 222 -3.26 1.39 -12.92
N PHE A 223 -2.33 2.26 -13.31
CA PHE A 223 -1.04 1.87 -13.87
C PHE A 223 -0.06 1.62 -12.73
N ASN A 224 0.79 0.61 -12.85
CA ASN A 224 1.81 0.27 -11.89
C ASN A 224 3.13 -0.09 -12.57
N ASP A 225 4.27 0.44 -12.11
CA ASP A 225 5.59 0.10 -12.66
C ASP A 225 6.72 0.35 -11.64
N TYR A 226 7.86 -0.28 -11.87
CA TYR A 226 9.11 -0.02 -11.15
C TYR A 226 9.96 1.03 -11.87
N ASN A 227 10.96 1.60 -11.18
CA ASN A 227 11.84 2.65 -11.69
C ASN A 227 11.10 3.89 -12.24
N VAL A 228 9.89 4.13 -11.74
CA VAL A 228 9.11 5.35 -11.95
C VAL A 228 8.96 6.14 -10.65
N ASP A 229 9.90 5.92 -9.72
CA ASP A 229 9.91 6.55 -8.40
C ASP A 229 10.25 8.04 -8.45
N GLY A 230 10.91 8.50 -9.53
CA GLY A 230 11.25 9.89 -9.76
C GLY A 230 10.87 10.36 -11.16
N VAL A 231 11.12 11.63 -11.44
CA VAL A 231 10.92 12.24 -12.76
C VAL A 231 12.01 11.76 -13.73
N ASN A 232 11.63 10.89 -14.65
CA ASN A 232 12.52 10.30 -15.64
C ASN A 232 11.77 9.94 -16.94
N ALA A 233 12.48 9.48 -17.96
CA ALA A 233 11.90 9.16 -19.26
C ALA A 233 10.74 8.14 -19.18
N LYS A 234 10.84 7.16 -18.28
CA LYS A 234 9.81 6.14 -18.09
C LYS A 234 8.56 6.72 -17.42
N SER A 235 8.71 7.49 -16.35
CA SER A 235 7.59 8.16 -15.69
C SER A 235 6.98 9.28 -16.56
N ASP A 236 7.78 9.94 -17.42
CA ASP A 236 7.27 10.90 -18.41
C ASP A 236 6.39 10.22 -19.46
N ALA A 237 6.80 9.03 -19.95
CA ALA A 237 6.00 8.26 -20.89
C ALA A 237 4.63 7.85 -20.29
N TYR A 238 4.58 7.46 -19.02
CA TYR A 238 3.32 7.22 -18.30
C TYR A 238 2.48 8.48 -18.20
N TYR A 239 3.11 9.62 -17.86
CA TYR A 239 2.41 10.87 -17.72
C TYR A 239 1.73 11.30 -19.03
N GLU A 240 2.44 11.22 -20.16
CA GLU A 240 1.91 11.52 -21.50
C GLU A 240 0.78 10.55 -21.89
N LEU A 241 0.99 9.24 -21.73
CA LEU A 241 -0.02 8.23 -22.05
C LEU A 241 -1.30 8.43 -21.23
N ILE A 242 -1.17 8.67 -19.93
CA ILE A 242 -2.33 8.84 -19.04
C ILE A 242 -3.12 10.09 -19.41
N GLN A 243 -2.45 11.20 -19.73
CA GLN A 243 -3.15 12.40 -20.24
C GLN A 243 -3.97 12.10 -21.51
N ASP A 244 -3.37 11.40 -22.47
CA ASP A 244 -4.05 11.02 -23.70
C ASP A 244 -5.26 10.10 -23.45
N LEU A 245 -5.15 9.17 -22.48
CA LEU A 245 -6.25 8.28 -22.11
C LEU A 245 -7.38 9.01 -21.38
N LEU A 246 -7.05 9.94 -20.49
CA LEU A 246 -8.03 10.78 -19.79
C LEU A 246 -8.78 11.67 -20.78
N ASP A 247 -8.11 12.26 -21.77
CA ASP A 247 -8.73 13.06 -22.83
C ASP A 247 -9.68 12.22 -23.70
N GLN A 248 -9.44 10.92 -23.84
CA GLN A 248 -10.33 9.96 -24.50
C GLN A 248 -11.47 9.44 -23.62
N GLY A 249 -11.53 9.86 -22.34
CA GLY A 249 -12.52 9.39 -21.37
C GLY A 249 -12.32 7.93 -20.94
N VAL A 250 -11.07 7.43 -20.98
CA VAL A 250 -10.72 6.12 -20.43
C VAL A 250 -10.72 6.21 -18.90
N PRO A 251 -11.32 5.26 -18.18
CA PRO A 251 -11.44 5.30 -16.72
C PRO A 251 -10.12 4.94 -16.02
N VAL A 252 -9.11 5.81 -16.15
CA VAL A 252 -7.86 5.73 -15.39
C VAL A 252 -8.07 6.48 -14.08
N HIS A 253 -7.92 5.79 -12.94
CA HIS A 253 -8.16 6.37 -11.62
C HIS A 253 -6.87 6.63 -10.85
N GLY A 254 -5.77 5.95 -11.21
CA GLY A 254 -4.52 6.11 -10.48
C GLY A 254 -3.26 5.73 -11.24
N PHE A 255 -2.16 6.22 -10.68
CA PHE A 255 -0.79 5.85 -11.05
C PHE A 255 -0.02 5.45 -9.81
N SER A 256 0.77 4.39 -9.90
CA SER A 256 1.57 3.91 -8.78
C SER A 256 2.99 3.55 -9.19
N THR A 257 3.90 3.79 -8.24
CA THR A 257 5.27 3.28 -8.32
C THR A 257 5.43 2.07 -7.42
N GLN A 258 6.10 1.04 -7.92
CA GLN A 258 6.38 -0.16 -7.13
C GLN A 258 7.29 0.14 -5.93
N GLY A 259 8.35 0.92 -6.13
CA GLY A 259 9.25 1.27 -5.04
C GLY A 259 10.27 0.18 -4.69
N HIS A 260 10.71 -0.65 -5.65
CA HIS A 260 11.78 -1.62 -5.44
C HIS A 260 13.15 -0.94 -5.36
N LEU A 261 13.45 -0.38 -4.19
CA LEU A 261 14.66 0.42 -3.97
C LEU A 261 15.89 -0.42 -3.61
N SER A 262 17.06 0.14 -3.85
CA SER A 262 18.33 -0.43 -3.40
C SER A 262 19.22 0.65 -2.80
N THR A 263 19.82 0.38 -1.64
CA THR A 263 20.78 1.30 -1.01
C THR A 263 22.01 1.58 -1.88
N ARG A 264 22.23 0.75 -2.91
CA ARG A 264 23.31 0.92 -3.90
C ARG A 264 23.15 2.15 -4.78
N TYR A 265 21.91 2.54 -5.11
CA TYR A 265 21.64 3.58 -6.12
C TYR A 265 21.20 4.93 -5.55
N GLY A 266 21.07 5.04 -4.24
CA GLY A 266 20.56 6.25 -3.59
C GLY A 266 19.04 6.31 -3.60
N PHE A 267 18.48 7.19 -2.76
CA PHE A 267 17.05 7.44 -2.68
C PHE A 267 16.60 8.39 -3.80
N PRO A 268 15.48 8.15 -4.49
CA PRO A 268 14.94 9.04 -5.51
C PRO A 268 14.37 10.32 -4.85
N SER A 269 15.17 11.38 -4.83
CA SER A 269 14.86 12.61 -4.10
C SER A 269 13.68 13.42 -4.65
N ASP A 270 13.22 13.10 -5.85
CA ASP A 270 12.09 13.70 -6.56
C ASP A 270 10.83 12.81 -6.59
N LEU A 271 10.78 11.79 -5.71
CA LEU A 271 9.61 10.90 -5.57
C LEU A 271 8.32 11.69 -5.26
N GLU A 272 8.37 12.62 -4.31
CA GLU A 272 7.24 13.48 -3.98
C GLU A 272 6.78 14.30 -5.20
N GLU A 273 7.71 14.96 -5.90
CA GLU A 273 7.42 15.75 -7.10
C GLU A 273 6.76 14.87 -8.19
N ASN A 274 7.26 13.64 -8.36
CA ASN A 274 6.71 12.72 -9.33
C ASN A 274 5.27 12.30 -8.97
N LEU A 275 4.99 11.96 -7.72
CA LEU A 275 3.63 11.64 -7.27
C LEU A 275 2.70 12.86 -7.40
N GLN A 276 3.15 14.06 -7.02
CA GLN A 276 2.38 15.31 -7.11
C GLN A 276 1.92 15.62 -8.54
N ARG A 277 2.74 15.35 -9.56
CA ARG A 277 2.34 15.64 -10.94
C ARG A 277 1.22 14.73 -11.44
N PHE A 278 1.16 13.47 -11.00
CA PHE A 278 0.04 12.58 -11.31
C PHE A 278 -1.21 12.93 -10.50
N ASP A 279 -1.06 13.28 -9.23
CA ASP A 279 -2.15 13.84 -8.40
C ASP A 279 -2.78 15.08 -9.03
N ALA A 280 -1.95 15.96 -9.63
CA ALA A 280 -2.42 17.16 -10.34
C ALA A 280 -3.28 16.85 -11.59
N LEU A 281 -3.25 15.63 -12.12
CA LEU A 281 -4.18 15.13 -13.14
C LEU A 281 -5.54 14.69 -12.56
N GLY A 282 -5.69 14.72 -11.24
CA GLY A 282 -6.87 14.23 -10.53
C GLY A 282 -6.85 12.73 -10.25
N LEU A 283 -5.68 12.12 -10.26
CA LEU A 283 -5.50 10.69 -10.02
C LEU A 283 -5.16 10.41 -8.56
N SER A 284 -5.59 9.27 -8.05
CA SER A 284 -4.98 8.67 -6.87
C SER A 284 -3.55 8.23 -7.21
N THR A 285 -2.64 8.35 -6.23
CA THR A 285 -1.29 7.81 -6.33
C THR A 285 -1.01 6.80 -5.22
N ALA A 286 -0.03 5.92 -5.41
CA ALA A 286 0.34 4.91 -4.43
C ALA A 286 1.80 4.48 -4.57
N ILE A 287 2.36 3.99 -3.47
CA ILE A 287 3.56 3.15 -3.47
C ILE A 287 3.11 1.73 -3.19
N THR A 288 3.41 0.78 -4.08
CA THR A 288 2.70 -0.50 -4.12
C THR A 288 3.50 -1.72 -3.75
N GLU A 289 4.82 -1.65 -3.83
CA GLU A 289 5.68 -2.82 -3.72
C GLU A 289 7.01 -2.50 -3.03
N LEU A 290 7.01 -1.52 -2.10
CA LEU A 290 8.24 -1.04 -1.52
C LEU A 290 9.02 -2.16 -0.82
N ASP A 291 10.20 -2.37 -1.28
CA ASP A 291 11.28 -3.02 -0.54
C ASP A 291 12.58 -2.20 -0.69
N VAL A 292 13.49 -2.35 0.27
CA VAL A 292 14.77 -1.63 0.24
C VAL A 292 15.89 -2.66 0.42
N ARG A 293 16.37 -3.20 -0.69
CA ARG A 293 17.43 -4.21 -0.69
C ARG A 293 18.80 -3.59 -0.50
N MET A 294 19.70 -4.37 0.08
CA MET A 294 21.06 -3.98 0.34
C MET A 294 22.05 -5.10 0.02
N ASP A 295 23.27 -4.74 -0.37
CA ASP A 295 24.39 -5.70 -0.48
C ASP A 295 24.71 -6.27 0.90
N LEU A 296 24.53 -7.58 1.09
CA LEU A 296 24.84 -8.21 2.37
C LEU A 296 26.36 -8.51 2.48
N PRO A 297 26.96 -8.34 3.67
CA PRO A 297 28.29 -8.79 3.94
C PRO A 297 28.45 -10.33 3.75
N GLU A 298 29.70 -10.83 3.72
CA GLU A 298 29.96 -12.29 3.65
C GLU A 298 29.30 -13.10 4.80
N SER A 299 28.98 -12.45 5.92
CA SER A 299 28.24 -13.06 7.02
C SER A 299 26.79 -13.41 6.67
N GLY A 300 26.22 -12.79 5.63
CA GLY A 300 24.79 -12.87 5.30
C GLY A 300 23.90 -11.97 6.15
N GLU A 301 24.45 -11.29 7.17
CA GLU A 301 23.69 -10.42 8.08
C GLU A 301 23.99 -8.95 7.78
N PRO A 302 22.97 -8.08 7.76
CA PRO A 302 23.17 -6.64 7.55
C PRO A 302 23.89 -6.00 8.73
N THR A 303 24.67 -4.97 8.47
CA THR A 303 25.28 -4.13 9.53
C THR A 303 24.24 -3.17 10.12
N GLU A 304 24.53 -2.60 11.30
CA GLU A 304 23.68 -1.59 11.94
C GLU A 304 23.52 -0.35 11.03
N GLU A 305 24.60 0.10 10.38
CA GLU A 305 24.59 1.23 9.44
C GLU A 305 23.69 0.95 8.22
N GLN A 306 23.70 -0.27 7.69
CA GLN A 306 22.82 -0.67 6.59
C GLN A 306 21.34 -0.69 7.01
N LEU A 307 21.04 -1.15 8.23
CA LEU A 307 19.69 -1.14 8.77
C LEU A 307 19.18 0.28 9.04
N GLU A 308 20.05 1.20 9.48
CA GLU A 308 19.71 2.61 9.64
C GLU A 308 19.43 3.26 8.28
N GLN A 309 20.30 3.05 7.28
CA GLN A 309 20.07 3.55 5.92
C GLN A 309 18.78 3.01 5.31
N GLN A 310 18.47 1.73 5.52
CA GLN A 310 17.22 1.14 5.10
C GLN A 310 16.02 1.85 5.74
N ALA A 311 16.10 2.10 7.04
CA ALA A 311 15.04 2.80 7.78
C ALA A 311 14.81 4.21 7.25
N ASP A 312 15.89 4.93 6.90
CA ASP A 312 15.81 6.26 6.30
C ASP A 312 15.08 6.24 4.95
N TYR A 313 15.31 5.20 4.11
CA TYR A 313 14.62 5.08 2.81
C TYR A 313 13.13 4.79 2.98
N TYR A 314 12.77 3.87 3.88
CA TYR A 314 11.37 3.60 4.20
C TYR A 314 10.65 4.85 4.75
N GLN A 315 11.33 5.62 5.60
CA GLN A 315 10.79 6.87 6.13
C GLN A 315 10.56 7.89 5.03
N GLN A 316 11.58 8.18 4.22
CA GLN A 316 11.51 9.18 3.14
C GLN A 316 10.43 8.82 2.11
N ALA A 317 10.31 7.54 1.76
CA ALA A 317 9.26 7.08 0.83
C ALA A 317 7.86 7.30 1.40
N LEU A 318 7.65 6.99 2.68
CA LEU A 318 6.37 7.21 3.35
C LEU A 318 6.06 8.71 3.52
N GLU A 319 7.06 9.52 3.88
CA GLU A 319 6.91 10.97 3.97
C GLU A 319 6.52 11.59 2.62
N ALA A 320 7.16 11.15 1.53
CA ALA A 320 6.82 11.61 0.17
C ALA A 320 5.37 11.26 -0.21
N CYS A 321 4.90 10.05 0.10
CA CYS A 321 3.52 9.65 -0.14
C CYS A 321 2.54 10.49 0.72
N LEU A 322 2.80 10.63 2.02
CA LEU A 322 1.94 11.39 2.93
C LEU A 322 1.87 12.89 2.63
N ALA A 323 2.86 13.45 1.92
CA ALA A 323 2.88 14.84 1.49
C ALA A 323 1.96 15.12 0.28
N VAL A 324 1.50 14.09 -0.43
CA VAL A 324 0.63 14.18 -1.62
C VAL A 324 -0.79 13.79 -1.26
N GLU A 325 -1.77 14.67 -1.52
CA GLU A 325 -3.17 14.49 -1.10
C GLU A 325 -3.79 13.22 -1.71
N GLY A 326 -3.51 12.93 -2.97
CA GLY A 326 -3.98 11.74 -3.68
C GLY A 326 -3.21 10.46 -3.35
N CYS A 327 -2.11 10.50 -2.57
CA CYS A 327 -1.41 9.27 -2.18
C CYS A 327 -2.13 8.61 -1.00
N ASN A 328 -2.94 7.62 -1.31
CA ASN A 328 -3.85 7.00 -0.36
C ASN A 328 -3.42 5.61 0.14
N SER A 329 -2.37 5.03 -0.45
CA SER A 329 -1.87 3.72 -0.02
C SER A 329 -0.35 3.59 -0.15
N PHE A 330 0.22 2.86 0.82
CA PHE A 330 1.64 2.55 0.90
C PHE A 330 1.80 1.07 1.25
N THR A 331 2.27 0.28 0.30
CA THR A 331 2.38 -1.17 0.40
C THR A 331 3.83 -1.61 0.31
N ILE A 332 4.28 -2.41 1.28
CA ILE A 332 5.59 -3.04 1.27
C ILE A 332 5.50 -4.41 0.60
N TRP A 333 6.53 -4.80 -0.18
CA TRP A 333 6.49 -6.08 -0.90
C TRP A 333 7.01 -7.23 -0.04
N GLY A 334 6.12 -7.71 0.84
CA GLY A 334 6.44 -8.61 1.93
C GLY A 334 6.93 -7.87 3.19
N PHE A 335 6.69 -8.42 4.36
CA PHE A 335 7.00 -7.76 5.64
C PHE A 335 8.09 -8.45 6.46
N THR A 336 8.54 -9.65 6.07
CA THR A 336 9.58 -10.42 6.75
C THR A 336 10.62 -10.93 5.76
N ASP A 337 11.88 -10.80 6.10
CA ASP A 337 13.00 -11.27 5.29
C ASP A 337 12.94 -12.78 5.02
N LYS A 338 12.24 -13.54 5.90
CA LYS A 338 12.07 -14.99 5.77
C LYS A 338 11.41 -15.43 4.45
N TYR A 339 10.52 -14.60 3.91
CA TYR A 339 9.73 -14.90 2.73
C TYR A 339 9.87 -13.80 1.65
N SER A 340 10.99 -13.09 1.67
CA SER A 340 11.28 -12.07 0.66
C SER A 340 11.72 -12.70 -0.65
N TRP A 341 11.21 -12.18 -1.75
CA TRP A 341 11.61 -12.56 -3.11
C TRP A 341 13.05 -12.09 -3.47
N VAL A 342 13.53 -11.05 -2.80
CA VAL A 342 14.81 -10.38 -3.12
C VAL A 342 15.99 -11.32 -3.23
N PRO A 343 16.28 -12.23 -2.28
CA PRO A 343 17.45 -13.11 -2.39
C PRO A 343 17.40 -14.09 -3.58
N VAL A 344 16.20 -14.35 -4.12
CA VAL A 344 16.02 -15.24 -5.27
C VAL A 344 16.43 -14.53 -6.57
N PHE A 345 16.15 -13.23 -6.67
CA PHE A 345 16.39 -12.45 -7.89
C PHE A 345 17.69 -11.66 -7.88
N PHE A 346 18.17 -11.25 -6.71
CA PHE A 346 19.31 -10.36 -6.55
C PHE A 346 20.40 -11.06 -5.74
N ALA A 347 21.27 -11.81 -6.42
CA ALA A 347 22.34 -12.58 -5.79
C ALA A 347 23.24 -11.67 -4.91
N GLY A 348 23.34 -11.98 -3.62
CA GLY A 348 24.13 -11.22 -2.64
C GLY A 348 23.40 -10.03 -2.03
N GLU A 349 22.18 -9.72 -2.47
CA GLU A 349 21.33 -8.73 -1.83
C GLU A 349 20.25 -9.40 -0.97
N GLY A 350 19.74 -8.70 0.03
CA GLY A 350 18.71 -9.25 0.94
C GLY A 350 18.31 -8.28 2.03
N ALA A 351 17.76 -8.82 3.10
CA ALA A 351 17.27 -8.11 4.29
C ALA A 351 16.37 -6.91 3.91
N ALA A 352 15.58 -7.05 2.86
CA ALA A 352 14.91 -5.95 2.18
C ALA A 352 13.62 -5.44 2.87
N THR A 353 13.06 -6.22 3.82
CA THR A 353 11.77 -5.94 4.45
C THR A 353 11.89 -5.30 5.84
N VAL A 354 10.77 -5.10 6.51
CA VAL A 354 10.71 -4.37 7.79
C VAL A 354 10.82 -5.27 9.04
N MET A 355 10.84 -6.60 8.85
CA MET A 355 11.03 -7.58 9.93
C MET A 355 12.06 -8.64 9.52
N THR A 356 12.78 -9.14 10.51
CA THR A 356 13.72 -10.26 10.33
C THR A 356 13.02 -11.57 9.97
N GLU A 357 13.78 -12.63 9.68
CA GLU A 357 13.24 -13.98 9.48
C GLU A 357 12.48 -14.53 10.70
N ASP A 358 12.83 -14.08 11.90
CA ASP A 358 12.14 -14.41 13.14
C ASP A 358 10.93 -13.49 13.46
N PHE A 359 10.57 -12.60 12.53
CA PHE A 359 9.51 -11.59 12.70
C PHE A 359 9.82 -10.57 13.80
N GLU A 360 11.08 -10.31 14.07
CA GLU A 360 11.49 -9.20 14.92
C GLU A 360 11.47 -7.90 14.11
N ARG A 361 11.02 -6.83 14.74
CA ARG A 361 10.90 -5.52 14.08
C ARG A 361 12.28 -4.90 13.88
N LYS A 362 12.58 -4.52 12.66
CA LYS A 362 13.80 -3.80 12.27
C LYS A 362 13.64 -2.29 12.48
N PRO A 363 14.71 -1.48 12.42
CA PRO A 363 14.60 -0.01 12.44
C PRO A 363 13.61 0.54 11.44
N ALA A 364 13.53 0.00 10.23
CA ALA A 364 12.55 0.38 9.20
C ALA A 364 11.08 0.26 9.66
N PHE A 365 10.74 -0.77 10.45
CA PHE A 365 9.39 -0.90 11.02
C PHE A 365 9.06 0.27 11.95
N PHE A 366 10.02 0.67 12.78
CA PHE A 366 9.80 1.76 13.74
C PHE A 366 9.79 3.12 13.05
N ALA A 367 10.56 3.28 11.97
CA ALA A 367 10.52 4.47 11.12
C ALA A 367 9.13 4.66 10.51
N LEU A 368 8.57 3.62 9.86
CA LEU A 368 7.20 3.66 9.35
C LEU A 368 6.18 3.97 10.46
N GLN A 369 6.31 3.32 11.61
CA GLN A 369 5.36 3.50 12.71
C GLN A 369 5.37 4.93 13.27
N SER A 370 6.55 5.53 13.44
CA SER A 370 6.68 6.91 13.93
C SER A 370 6.13 7.91 12.93
N THR A 371 6.49 7.79 11.64
CA THR A 371 6.01 8.66 10.57
C THR A 371 4.47 8.63 10.44
N LEU A 372 3.86 7.43 10.51
CA LEU A 372 2.40 7.30 10.50
C LEU A 372 1.73 7.98 11.72
N LYS A 373 2.31 7.84 12.92
CA LYS A 373 1.80 8.50 14.13
C LYS A 373 1.89 10.00 14.05
N GLU A 374 2.99 10.53 13.54
CA GLU A 374 3.20 11.97 13.34
C GLU A 374 2.18 12.54 12.34
N ALA A 375 2.00 11.88 11.21
CA ALA A 375 1.00 12.25 10.21
C ALA A 375 -0.44 12.20 10.75
N ARG A 376 -0.71 11.29 11.67
CA ARG A 376 -2.01 11.21 12.36
C ARG A 376 -2.22 12.32 13.39
N GLY A 377 -1.18 13.07 13.79
CA GLY A 377 -1.23 14.11 14.82
C GLY A 377 -1.08 13.59 16.25
N GLU A 378 -0.48 12.41 16.44
CA GLU A 378 -0.10 11.91 17.76
C GLU A 378 1.29 12.44 18.11
N GLU A 379 1.34 13.52 18.93
CA GLU A 379 2.61 14.06 19.41
C GLU A 379 3.41 13.00 20.20
N HIS A 380 4.71 12.93 19.95
CA HIS A 380 5.67 12.23 20.79
C HIS A 380 5.66 12.81 22.22
N HIS A 381 4.97 12.19 23.13
CA HIS A 381 5.29 12.33 24.55
C HIS A 381 6.55 11.50 24.82
N GLY A 382 7.70 12.03 24.43
CA GLY A 382 8.99 11.54 24.88
C GLY A 382 9.03 11.54 26.41
N PRO A 383 9.84 10.66 27.05
CA PRO A 383 9.95 10.64 28.51
C PRO A 383 10.37 12.01 29.02
N GLY A 384 9.44 12.68 29.71
CA GLY A 384 9.62 14.04 30.19
C GLY A 384 10.90 14.21 30.98
N HIS A 385 11.80 15.04 30.48
CA HIS A 385 12.87 15.61 31.29
C HIS A 385 12.21 16.42 32.37
N GLY A 386 12.32 15.93 33.61
CA GLY A 386 11.77 16.58 34.80
C GLY A 386 12.26 18.00 34.91
N HIS A 387 11.33 18.95 34.88
CA HIS A 387 11.57 20.31 35.30
C HIS A 387 11.87 20.30 36.78
N GLY A 388 13.10 20.65 37.13
CA GLY A 388 13.49 20.94 38.49
C GLY A 388 12.73 22.17 39.03
N PRO A 389 12.53 22.27 40.35
CA PRO A 389 11.71 23.30 40.96
C PRO A 389 12.35 24.68 40.82
N GLY A 390 11.64 25.59 40.14
CA GLY A 390 12.03 26.97 39.98
C GLY A 390 11.88 27.77 41.26
N HIS A 391 12.91 28.50 41.62
CA HIS A 391 12.92 29.48 42.70
C HIS A 391 12.44 30.85 42.20
N GLY A 392 11.49 31.43 42.94
CA GLY A 392 11.52 32.74 43.57
C GLY A 392 11.37 34.01 42.71
N HIS A 393 10.32 34.65 43.06
CA HIS A 393 9.85 36.00 42.74
C HIS A 393 10.89 37.14 42.90
N GLY A 394 10.76 38.18 42.04
CA GLY A 394 11.15 39.55 42.31
C GLY A 394 10.48 40.53 41.36
N PRO A 395 9.77 41.59 41.85
CA PRO A 395 9.14 42.57 40.99
C PRO A 395 10.07 43.76 40.76
N GLY A 396 10.13 44.29 39.56
CA GLY A 396 10.87 45.49 39.21
C GLY A 396 10.24 46.34 38.13
N HIS A 397 9.84 47.52 38.50
CA HIS A 397 9.21 48.59 37.74
C HIS A 397 10.11 49.23 36.68
N GLY A 398 9.50 49.83 35.65
CA GLY A 398 9.88 51.09 35.07
C GLY A 398 9.72 51.22 33.54
N PRO A 399 9.06 52.29 33.07
CA PRO A 399 8.85 52.54 31.65
C PRO A 399 9.91 53.47 31.05
N GLY A 400 10.24 53.26 29.79
CA GLY A 400 11.14 54.13 29.04
C GLY A 400 10.74 54.31 27.59
N HIS A 401 10.45 55.56 27.27
CA HIS A 401 10.04 56.11 25.96
C HIS A 401 11.20 56.17 24.94
N GLY A 402 10.83 56.17 23.64
CA GLY A 402 11.45 57.03 22.65
C GLY A 402 11.53 56.46 21.24
N PRO A 403 11.03 57.20 20.22
CA PRO A 403 11.07 56.80 18.84
C PRO A 403 12.29 57.32 18.08
N GLY A 404 12.76 56.62 17.09
CA GLY A 404 13.84 57.05 16.21
C GLY A 404 13.60 56.69 14.75
N HIS A 405 13.49 57.76 13.97
CA HIS A 405 13.30 57.81 12.51
C HIS A 405 14.55 57.42 11.71
N GLY A 406 14.33 56.99 10.46
CA GLY A 406 15.11 57.45 9.32
C GLY A 406 15.33 56.42 8.21
N PRO A 407 15.06 56.79 6.93
CA PRO A 407 15.22 55.91 5.78
C PRO A 407 16.57 56.13 5.08
N GLY A 408 17.07 55.10 4.45
CA GLY A 408 18.28 55.15 3.61
C GLY A 408 18.11 54.43 2.30
N HIS A 409 18.13 55.23 1.22
CA HIS A 409 18.16 54.81 -0.19
C HIS A 409 19.55 54.25 -0.60
N GLY A 410 19.59 53.39 -1.63
CA GLY A 410 20.83 53.06 -2.29
C GLY A 410 20.64 52.16 -3.51
N HIS A 411 20.69 52.82 -4.68
CA HIS A 411 20.65 52.27 -6.05
C HIS A 411 21.90 51.51 -6.46
N GLY A 412 21.75 50.60 -7.45
CA GLY A 412 22.56 50.62 -8.63
C GLY A 412 22.90 49.26 -9.24
N PRO A 413 22.80 49.13 -10.55
CA PRO A 413 22.93 47.88 -11.29
C PRO A 413 24.34 47.64 -11.85
N GLY A 414 24.67 46.36 -12.06
CA GLY A 414 25.91 45.98 -12.72
C GLY A 414 25.71 44.84 -13.68
N HIS A 415 25.90 45.16 -14.98
CA HIS A 415 25.94 44.26 -16.12
C HIS A 415 27.23 43.40 -16.15
N GLY A 416 27.14 42.24 -16.82
CA GLY A 416 28.34 41.51 -17.21
C GLY A 416 28.05 40.24 -18.01
N HIS A 417 28.19 40.39 -19.36
CA HIS A 417 28.14 39.40 -20.43
C HIS A 417 29.14 38.22 -20.28
N GLY A 418 28.79 36.98 -20.63
CA GLY A 418 28.84 36.23 -21.90
C GLY A 418 30.14 35.46 -22.10
N PRO A 419 30.34 34.71 -23.23
CA PRO A 419 29.94 33.32 -23.42
C PRO A 419 31.13 32.39 -23.74
N GLY A 420 30.88 31.13 -24.01
CA GLY A 420 31.78 30.10 -24.58
C GLY A 420 31.79 28.87 -23.75
N GLY A 421 31.48 27.67 -24.22
CA GLY A 421 31.81 27.04 -25.46
C GLY A 421 32.71 25.85 -25.19
N HIS A 422 32.17 24.67 -25.13
CA HIS A 422 32.54 23.42 -25.77
C HIS A 422 31.75 22.26 -25.19
#